data_672f4cc21b786b0c0f17e905ff45171f
#
_entry.id   672f4cc21b786b0c0f17e905ff45171f
#
_cell.length_a   1.000
_cell.length_b   1.000
_cell.length_c   1.000
_cell.angle_alpha   90.00
_cell.angle_beta   90.00
_cell.angle_gamma   90.00
#
_symmetry.space_group_name_H-M   'P 1'
#
loop_
_entity.id
_entity.type
_entity.pdbx_description
1 polymer ?
#
loop_
_entity_poly.entity_id
_entity_poly.type
_entity_poly.pdbx_seq_one_letter_code
_entity_poly.pdbx_strand_id
1 'polypeptide(L)'
;VSKVKGADAMKISEQILDKVEDLKKTLIPNDVHVEVTRNYGETASHKVSELLMHLGVAILAVTVLVMLAMGWRGGLVVFFSVPLTFALTLFSYYMLGYTLNRITLFALVFVVGIVVDDSIIIAENMHRHFHMKKLPFKQAAIYAINEVGNPTILATFTVIAAILPMAFVSGMMGPYMSPMPI
;
A
#
# COMPACT_ATOMS: atom_id res chain seq x y z
N VAL A 1 -6.81 -27.08 -12.83
CA VAL A 1 -5.98 -27.21 -11.61
C VAL A 1 -6.31 -26.04 -10.69
N SER A 2 -6.49 -26.30 -9.39
CA SER A 2 -6.76 -25.27 -8.38
C SER A 2 -5.66 -25.26 -7.33
N LYS A 3 -5.35 -24.06 -6.80
CA LYS A 3 -4.35 -23.90 -5.74
C LYS A 3 -4.93 -24.14 -4.35
N VAL A 4 -4.10 -24.55 -3.40
CA VAL A 4 -4.45 -24.63 -1.98
C VAL A 4 -4.51 -23.20 -1.41
N LYS A 5 -5.38 -22.97 -0.41
CA LYS A 5 -5.50 -21.69 0.29
C LYS A 5 -4.16 -21.28 0.89
N GLY A 6 -3.73 -20.03 0.65
CA GLY A 6 -2.44 -19.50 1.13
C GLY A 6 -1.26 -19.70 0.19
N ALA A 7 -1.36 -20.54 -0.84
CA ALA A 7 -0.29 -20.75 -1.80
C ALA A 7 -0.19 -19.60 -2.83
N ASP A 8 1.04 -19.34 -3.30
CA ASP A 8 1.31 -18.32 -4.31
C ASP A 8 0.82 -18.80 -5.69
N ALA A 9 -0.14 -18.03 -6.25
CA ALA A 9 -0.75 -18.38 -7.53
C ALA A 9 0.21 -18.27 -8.72
N MET A 10 1.15 -17.31 -8.67
CA MET A 10 2.13 -17.09 -9.74
C MET A 10 3.13 -18.24 -9.80
N LYS A 11 3.73 -18.56 -8.65
CA LYS A 11 4.73 -19.63 -8.54
C LYS A 11 4.16 -21.00 -8.92
N ILE A 12 2.92 -21.30 -8.50
CA ILE A 12 2.25 -22.55 -8.88
C ILE A 12 1.93 -22.57 -10.36
N SER A 13 1.49 -21.46 -10.93
CA SER A 13 1.21 -21.37 -12.37
C SER A 13 2.46 -21.63 -13.21
N GLU A 14 3.60 -21.04 -12.87
CA GLU A 14 4.89 -21.30 -13.52
C GLU A 14 5.28 -22.78 -13.43
N GLN A 15 5.22 -23.35 -12.22
CA GLN A 15 5.54 -24.77 -12.02
C GLN A 15 4.62 -25.71 -12.83
N ILE A 16 3.36 -25.35 -13.01
CA ILE A 16 2.43 -26.15 -13.84
C ILE A 16 2.79 -26.02 -15.31
N LEU A 17 3.10 -24.82 -15.78
CA LEU A 17 3.49 -24.59 -17.17
C LEU A 17 4.80 -25.33 -17.53
N ASP A 18 5.80 -25.24 -16.67
CA ASP A 18 7.07 -25.97 -16.82
C ASP A 18 6.82 -27.49 -16.87
N LYS A 19 5.96 -27.99 -15.98
CA LYS A 19 5.60 -29.40 -15.95
C LYS A 19 4.87 -29.85 -17.23
N VAL A 20 3.99 -28.99 -17.75
CA VAL A 20 3.28 -29.26 -19.02
C VAL A 20 4.27 -29.29 -20.21
N GLU A 21 5.26 -28.39 -20.23
CA GLU A 21 6.31 -28.40 -21.26
C GLU A 21 7.16 -29.68 -21.22
N ASP A 22 7.52 -30.13 -20.03
CA ASP A 22 8.24 -31.39 -19.85
C ASP A 22 7.39 -32.60 -20.31
N LEU A 23 6.11 -32.59 -19.98
CA LEU A 23 5.19 -33.65 -20.42
C LEU A 23 4.96 -33.63 -21.94
N LYS A 24 4.96 -32.47 -22.59
CA LYS A 24 4.92 -32.37 -24.04
C LYS A 24 6.11 -33.07 -24.72
N LYS A 25 7.28 -33.01 -24.09
CA LYS A 25 8.50 -33.65 -24.62
C LYS A 25 8.56 -35.16 -24.40
N THR A 26 7.86 -35.68 -23.38
CA THR A 26 8.04 -37.05 -22.91
C THR A 26 6.80 -37.94 -23.05
N LEU A 27 5.61 -37.42 -22.85
CA LEU A 27 4.37 -38.22 -22.74
C LEU A 27 3.27 -37.81 -23.72
N ILE A 28 3.21 -36.54 -24.12
CA ILE A 28 2.10 -36.06 -24.96
C ILE A 28 2.45 -36.31 -26.43
N PRO A 29 1.64 -37.02 -27.21
CA PRO A 29 1.85 -37.23 -28.64
C PRO A 29 1.86 -35.87 -29.41
N ASN A 30 2.61 -35.82 -30.51
CA ASN A 30 2.76 -34.61 -31.31
C ASN A 30 1.48 -34.10 -31.99
N ASP A 31 0.47 -34.93 -32.08
CA ASP A 31 -0.85 -34.60 -32.63
C ASP A 31 -1.80 -33.97 -31.59
N VAL A 32 -1.40 -33.94 -30.31
CA VAL A 32 -2.19 -33.34 -29.23
C VAL A 32 -1.71 -31.91 -28.97
N HIS A 33 -2.55 -30.92 -29.25
CA HIS A 33 -2.30 -29.52 -28.93
C HIS A 33 -2.75 -29.18 -27.50
N VAL A 34 -1.83 -28.69 -26.70
CA VAL A 34 -2.12 -28.20 -25.35
C VAL A 34 -2.09 -26.68 -25.39
N GLU A 35 -3.23 -26.05 -25.12
CA GLU A 35 -3.39 -24.59 -25.09
C GLU A 35 -3.77 -24.14 -23.69
N VAL A 36 -3.12 -23.05 -23.23
CA VAL A 36 -3.44 -22.42 -21.95
C VAL A 36 -4.55 -21.41 -22.17
N THR A 37 -5.78 -21.81 -21.89
CA THR A 37 -6.97 -20.96 -22.08
C THR A 37 -7.08 -19.85 -21.03
N ARG A 38 -6.54 -20.08 -19.82
CA ARG A 38 -6.60 -19.10 -18.72
C ARG A 38 -5.49 -19.31 -17.69
N ASN A 39 -4.71 -18.24 -17.45
CA ASN A 39 -3.65 -18.21 -16.45
C ASN A 39 -3.97 -17.14 -15.39
N TYR A 40 -4.46 -17.57 -14.23
CA TYR A 40 -4.75 -16.68 -13.11
C TYR A 40 -3.48 -16.16 -12.39
N GLY A 41 -2.37 -16.89 -12.45
CA GLY A 41 -1.09 -16.47 -11.86
C GLY A 41 -0.56 -15.23 -12.56
N GLU A 42 -0.52 -15.26 -13.87
CA GLU A 42 -0.09 -14.12 -14.71
C GLU A 42 -1.02 -12.91 -14.52
N THR A 43 -2.34 -13.14 -14.53
CA THR A 43 -3.31 -12.06 -14.27
C THR A 43 -3.12 -11.43 -12.90
N ALA A 44 -2.85 -12.23 -11.86
CA ALA A 44 -2.60 -11.74 -10.51
C ALA A 44 -1.31 -10.90 -10.44
N SER A 45 -0.22 -11.38 -11.04
CA SER A 45 1.06 -10.68 -11.10
C SER A 45 0.93 -9.34 -11.83
N HIS A 46 0.29 -9.34 -13.00
CA HIS A 46 0.06 -8.13 -13.79
C HIS A 46 -0.73 -7.07 -12.98
N LYS A 47 -1.79 -7.49 -12.28
CA LYS A 47 -2.60 -6.58 -11.44
C LYS A 47 -1.85 -6.04 -10.23
N VAL A 48 -1.00 -6.83 -9.60
CA VAL A 48 -0.13 -6.35 -8.52
C VAL A 48 0.87 -5.32 -9.04
N SER A 49 1.53 -5.60 -10.16
CA SER A 49 2.48 -4.68 -10.78
C SER A 49 1.82 -3.36 -11.22
N GLU A 50 0.63 -3.44 -11.81
CA GLU A 50 -0.17 -2.27 -12.21
C GLU A 50 -0.53 -1.39 -10.99
N LEU A 51 -0.97 -2.00 -9.89
CA LEU A 51 -1.29 -1.28 -8.65
C LEU A 51 -0.07 -0.62 -8.01
N LEU A 52 1.08 -1.30 -8.00
CA LEU A 52 2.33 -0.71 -7.48
C LEU A 52 2.82 0.45 -8.35
N MET A 53 2.67 0.35 -9.67
CA MET A 53 2.99 1.45 -10.58
C MET A 53 2.08 2.66 -10.33
N HIS A 54 0.77 2.44 -10.21
CA HIS A 54 -0.19 3.52 -9.92
C HIS A 54 0.07 4.15 -8.56
N LEU A 55 0.45 3.37 -7.56
CA LEU A 55 0.86 3.87 -6.26
C LEU A 55 2.11 4.77 -6.38
N GLY A 56 3.13 4.33 -7.12
CA GLY A 56 4.32 5.14 -7.39
C GLY A 56 4.00 6.47 -8.06
N VAL A 57 3.14 6.45 -9.09
CA VAL A 57 2.66 7.66 -9.77
C VAL A 57 1.89 8.57 -8.81
N ALA A 58 1.03 8.02 -7.96
CA ALA A 58 0.27 8.79 -6.96
C ALA A 58 1.22 9.46 -5.94
N ILE A 59 2.22 8.74 -5.43
CA ILE A 59 3.23 9.30 -4.53
C ILE A 59 3.98 10.47 -5.18
N LEU A 60 4.41 10.29 -6.43
CA LEU A 60 5.10 11.34 -7.18
C LEU A 60 4.19 12.56 -7.41
N ALA A 61 2.94 12.35 -7.80
CA ALA A 61 1.98 13.43 -8.04
C ALA A 61 1.73 14.24 -6.76
N VAL A 62 1.49 13.57 -5.62
CA VAL A 62 1.30 14.24 -4.32
C VAL A 62 2.58 14.96 -3.89
N THR A 63 3.74 14.33 -4.05
CA THR A 63 5.04 14.96 -3.73
C THR A 63 5.26 16.25 -4.52
N VAL A 64 4.99 16.22 -5.84
CA VAL A 64 5.11 17.41 -6.69
C VAL A 64 4.12 18.50 -6.27
N LEU A 65 2.88 18.13 -5.98
CA LEU A 65 1.85 19.07 -5.52
C LEU A 65 2.26 19.76 -4.22
N VAL A 66 2.73 19.00 -3.23
CA VAL A 66 3.21 19.53 -1.95
C VAL A 66 4.49 20.37 -2.15
N MET A 67 5.37 19.97 -3.05
CA MET A 67 6.58 20.72 -3.40
C MET A 67 6.24 22.09 -4.00
N LEU A 68 5.21 22.17 -4.83
CA LEU A 68 4.72 23.43 -5.41
C LEU A 68 4.07 24.33 -4.34
N ALA A 69 3.33 23.76 -3.40
CA ALA A 69 2.61 24.50 -2.36
C ALA A 69 3.53 24.97 -1.21
N MET A 70 4.43 24.10 -0.75
CA MET A 70 5.24 24.30 0.47
C MET A 70 6.75 24.39 0.20
N GLY A 71 7.17 24.27 -1.05
CA GLY A 71 8.56 24.21 -1.45
C GLY A 71 9.17 22.80 -1.34
N TRP A 72 10.39 22.64 -1.87
CA TRP A 72 11.06 21.36 -2.04
C TRP A 72 11.28 20.57 -0.73
N ARG A 73 11.46 21.29 0.40
CA ARG A 73 11.65 20.68 1.73
C ARG A 73 10.40 19.97 2.23
N GLY A 74 9.22 20.58 2.03
CA GLY A 74 7.94 19.96 2.36
C GLY A 74 7.66 18.72 1.48
N GLY A 75 7.92 18.84 0.19
CA GLY A 75 7.80 17.71 -0.74
C GLY A 75 8.68 16.52 -0.37
N LEU A 76 9.92 16.75 0.06
CA LEU A 76 10.82 15.68 0.51
C LEU A 76 10.29 14.95 1.76
N VAL A 77 9.69 15.65 2.71
CA VAL A 77 9.10 15.02 3.89
C VAL A 77 8.01 14.02 3.47
N VAL A 78 7.10 14.43 2.60
CA VAL A 78 6.04 13.55 2.07
C VAL A 78 6.61 12.39 1.26
N PHE A 79 7.60 12.67 0.39
CA PHE A 79 8.25 11.66 -0.42
C PHE A 79 8.87 10.51 0.39
N PHE A 80 9.44 10.80 1.56
CA PHE A 80 9.99 9.77 2.44
C PHE A 80 8.95 9.16 3.38
N SER A 81 7.98 9.94 3.86
CA SER A 81 6.95 9.44 4.79
C SER A 81 6.10 8.33 4.18
N VAL A 82 5.70 8.48 2.91
CA VAL A 82 4.79 7.52 2.26
C VAL A 82 5.44 6.15 2.06
N PRO A 83 6.64 6.02 1.47
CA PRO A 83 7.29 4.71 1.35
C PRO A 83 7.63 4.07 2.70
N LEU A 84 7.97 4.89 3.71
CA LEU A 84 8.24 4.39 5.06
C LEU A 84 6.99 3.79 5.69
N THR A 85 5.86 4.49 5.62
CA THR A 85 4.58 3.97 6.12
C THR A 85 4.15 2.72 5.37
N PHE A 86 4.33 2.71 4.06
CA PHE A 86 4.06 1.54 3.23
C PHE A 86 4.91 0.33 3.68
N ALA A 87 6.20 0.53 3.90
CA ALA A 87 7.10 -0.51 4.38
C ALA A 87 6.68 -1.04 5.77
N LEU A 88 6.29 -0.14 6.69
CA LEU A 88 5.81 -0.51 8.03
C LEU A 88 4.49 -1.30 7.97
N THR A 89 3.58 -0.92 7.10
CA THR A 89 2.30 -1.65 6.92
C THR A 89 2.54 -3.02 6.29
N LEU A 90 3.42 -3.14 5.30
CA LEU A 90 3.80 -4.45 4.73
C LEU A 90 4.47 -5.34 5.78
N PHE A 91 5.32 -4.77 6.62
CA PHE A 91 5.94 -5.49 7.72
C PHE A 91 4.89 -5.99 8.72
N SER A 92 3.92 -5.15 9.08
CA SER A 92 2.80 -5.52 9.95
C SER A 92 1.95 -6.64 9.35
N TYR A 93 1.64 -6.58 8.05
CA TYR A 93 0.94 -7.65 7.34
C TYR A 93 1.72 -8.96 7.36
N TYR A 94 3.04 -8.90 7.16
CA TYR A 94 3.90 -10.09 7.26
C TYR A 94 3.85 -10.71 8.66
N MET A 95 3.96 -9.89 9.72
CA MET A 95 3.89 -10.34 11.11
C MET A 95 2.54 -10.97 11.49
N LEU A 96 1.45 -10.44 10.94
CA LEU A 96 0.08 -10.93 11.17
C LEU A 96 -0.30 -12.11 10.26
N GLY A 97 0.58 -12.55 9.37
CA GLY A 97 0.35 -13.67 8.47
C GLY A 97 -0.61 -13.36 7.30
N TYR A 98 -0.82 -12.09 6.99
CA TYR A 98 -1.60 -11.71 5.81
C TYR A 98 -0.80 -11.97 4.54
N THR A 99 -1.48 -12.48 3.51
CA THR A 99 -0.88 -12.66 2.18
C THR A 99 -1.05 -11.40 1.35
N LEU A 100 0.00 -11.01 0.63
CA LEU A 100 -0.08 -9.94 -0.36
C LEU A 100 -0.96 -10.39 -1.53
N ASN A 101 -2.09 -9.73 -1.66
CA ASN A 101 -3.02 -9.97 -2.74
C ASN A 101 -3.65 -8.64 -3.21
N ARG A 102 -4.45 -8.68 -4.25
CA ARG A 102 -5.13 -7.50 -4.82
C ARG A 102 -5.92 -6.70 -3.77
N ILE A 103 -6.48 -7.38 -2.78
CA ILE A 103 -7.33 -6.80 -1.75
C ILE A 103 -6.49 -6.05 -0.72
N THR A 104 -5.43 -6.68 -0.21
CA THR A 104 -4.50 -6.05 0.74
C THR A 104 -3.77 -4.87 0.12
N LEU A 105 -3.43 -4.94 -1.17
CA LEU A 105 -2.84 -3.81 -1.90
C LEU A 105 -3.82 -2.65 -2.08
N PHE A 106 -5.10 -2.94 -2.37
CA PHE A 106 -6.12 -1.90 -2.44
C PHE A 106 -6.31 -1.21 -1.08
N ALA A 107 -6.38 -1.97 0.02
CA ALA A 107 -6.42 -1.42 1.37
C ALA A 107 -5.21 -0.51 1.65
N LEU A 108 -4.02 -0.93 1.25
CA LEU A 108 -2.78 -0.16 1.37
C LEU A 108 -2.83 1.18 0.63
N VAL A 109 -3.27 1.19 -0.62
CA VAL A 109 -3.44 2.42 -1.42
C VAL A 109 -4.43 3.38 -0.77
N PHE A 110 -5.52 2.84 -0.21
CA PHE A 110 -6.52 3.63 0.49
C PHE A 110 -5.95 4.30 1.75
N VAL A 111 -5.23 3.55 2.57
CA VAL A 111 -4.61 4.05 3.82
C VAL A 111 -3.51 5.08 3.55
N VAL A 112 -2.74 4.92 2.47
CA VAL A 112 -1.70 5.90 2.09
C VAL A 112 -2.28 7.31 1.95
N GLY A 113 -3.47 7.46 1.37
CA GLY A 113 -4.13 8.77 1.28
C GLY A 113 -4.35 9.43 2.63
N ILE A 114 -4.78 8.66 3.64
CA ILE A 114 -5.03 9.16 5.00
C ILE A 114 -3.72 9.57 5.70
N VAL A 115 -2.68 8.75 5.57
CA VAL A 115 -1.37 9.00 6.22
C VAL A 115 -0.64 10.19 5.61
N VAL A 116 -0.82 10.42 4.31
CA VAL A 116 -0.23 11.59 3.63
C VAL A 116 -0.80 12.88 4.21
N ASP A 117 -2.09 12.94 4.52
CA ASP A 117 -2.73 14.13 5.10
C ASP A 117 -2.11 14.49 6.46
N ASP A 118 -1.90 13.54 7.35
CA ASP A 118 -1.24 13.77 8.65
C ASP A 118 0.19 14.32 8.47
N SER A 119 0.93 13.76 7.53
CA SER A 119 2.29 14.21 7.21
C SER A 119 2.31 15.64 6.66
N ILE A 120 1.34 16.01 5.83
CA ILE A 120 1.20 17.34 5.25
C ILE A 120 0.89 18.37 6.35
N ILE A 121 -0.07 18.09 7.24
CA ILE A 121 -0.44 18.99 8.34
C ILE A 121 0.77 19.33 9.21
N ILE A 122 1.54 18.32 9.60
CA ILE A 122 2.75 18.53 10.43
C ILE A 122 3.80 19.33 9.66
N ALA A 123 4.06 18.98 8.40
CA ALA A 123 5.06 19.66 7.58
C ALA A 123 4.67 21.12 7.32
N GLU A 124 3.40 21.40 7.05
CA GLU A 124 2.89 22.76 6.84
C GLU A 124 3.04 23.61 8.09
N ASN A 125 2.66 23.10 9.26
CA ASN A 125 2.79 23.86 10.50
C ASN A 125 4.26 24.13 10.85
N MET A 126 5.15 23.17 10.65
CA MET A 126 6.59 23.37 10.80
C MET A 126 7.11 24.45 9.84
N HIS A 127 6.70 24.40 8.57
CA HIS A 127 7.07 25.39 7.57
C HIS A 127 6.63 26.79 7.98
N ARG A 128 5.39 26.95 8.46
CA ARG A 128 4.84 28.20 8.97
C ARG A 128 5.68 28.76 10.12
N HIS A 129 6.01 27.93 11.13
CA HIS A 129 6.81 28.37 12.28
C HIS A 129 8.26 28.74 11.91
N PHE A 130 8.86 28.05 10.95
CA PHE A 130 10.19 28.42 10.45
C PHE A 130 10.19 29.76 9.71
N HIS A 131 9.13 30.10 8.99
CA HIS A 131 8.98 31.37 8.31
C HIS A 131 8.76 32.55 9.28
N MET A 132 8.07 32.31 10.40
CA MET A 132 7.84 33.33 11.41
C MET A 132 9.13 33.81 12.13
N LYS A 133 10.18 32.99 12.12
CA LYS A 133 11.51 33.31 12.73
C LYS A 133 11.46 33.80 14.18
N LYS A 134 10.40 33.45 14.93
CA LYS A 134 10.22 33.88 16.33
C LYS A 134 11.03 33.06 17.32
N LEU A 135 11.40 31.83 16.97
CA LEU A 135 12.12 30.91 17.83
C LEU A 135 13.31 30.29 17.08
N PRO A 136 14.35 29.83 17.81
CA PRO A 136 15.41 29.00 17.22
C PRO A 136 14.83 27.76 16.52
N PHE A 137 15.46 27.29 15.45
CA PHE A 137 14.97 26.23 14.58
C PHE A 137 14.44 24.99 15.33
N LYS A 138 15.19 24.48 16.31
CA LYS A 138 14.81 23.31 17.11
C LYS A 138 13.57 23.57 17.97
N GLN A 139 13.48 24.73 18.59
CA GLN A 139 12.33 25.11 19.44
C GLN A 139 11.10 25.38 18.57
N ALA A 140 11.26 26.00 17.42
CA ALA A 140 10.18 26.22 16.46
C ALA A 140 9.58 24.89 15.98
N ALA A 141 10.42 23.89 15.70
CA ALA A 141 9.96 22.54 15.32
C ALA A 141 9.16 21.86 16.44
N ILE A 142 9.67 21.89 17.68
CA ILE A 142 8.97 21.29 18.84
C ILE A 142 7.63 21.99 19.09
N TYR A 143 7.61 23.31 19.00
CA TYR A 143 6.39 24.10 19.20
C TYR A 143 5.36 23.79 18.11
N ALA A 144 5.78 23.75 16.85
CA ALA A 144 4.92 23.42 15.73
C ALA A 144 4.28 22.03 15.87
N ILE A 145 5.07 21.02 16.30
CA ILE A 145 4.53 19.65 16.51
C ILE A 145 3.55 19.63 17.68
N ASN A 146 3.86 20.31 18.78
CA ASN A 146 2.96 20.36 19.96
C ASN A 146 1.63 21.05 19.65
N GLU A 147 1.63 22.05 18.78
CA GLU A 147 0.42 22.79 18.39
C GLU A 147 -0.59 21.92 17.64
N VAL A 148 -0.11 21.11 16.70
CA VAL A 148 -0.98 20.28 15.84
C VAL A 148 -1.04 18.81 16.25
N GLY A 149 -0.15 18.36 17.14
CA GLY A 149 -0.01 16.95 17.48
C GLY A 149 -1.29 16.36 18.11
N ASN A 150 -1.84 17.01 19.11
CA ASN A 150 -3.08 16.55 19.74
C ASN A 150 -4.28 16.50 18.79
N PRO A 151 -4.59 17.55 18.00
CA PRO A 151 -5.63 17.48 16.99
C PRO A 151 -5.40 16.38 15.95
N THR A 152 -4.18 16.19 15.48
CA THR A 152 -3.84 15.15 14.49
C THR A 152 -4.04 13.73 15.07
N ILE A 153 -3.56 13.49 16.30
CA ILE A 153 -3.79 12.21 17.00
C ILE A 153 -5.28 11.93 17.15
N LEU A 154 -6.07 12.92 17.56
CA LEU A 154 -7.51 12.77 17.71
C LEU A 154 -8.19 12.48 16.37
N ALA A 155 -7.78 13.17 15.30
CA ALA A 155 -8.28 12.92 13.95
C ALA A 155 -7.99 11.50 13.50
N THR A 156 -6.75 11.02 13.68
CA THR A 156 -6.34 9.65 13.35
C THR A 156 -7.17 8.60 14.13
N PHE A 157 -7.39 8.80 15.44
CA PHE A 157 -8.26 7.92 16.22
C PHE A 157 -9.70 7.93 15.71
N THR A 158 -10.21 9.07 15.26
CA THR A 158 -11.55 9.18 14.70
C THR A 158 -11.66 8.39 13.39
N VAL A 159 -10.66 8.48 12.53
CA VAL A 159 -10.59 7.69 11.28
C VAL A 159 -10.53 6.19 11.60
N ILE A 160 -9.67 5.76 12.52
CA ILE A 160 -9.58 4.36 12.96
C ILE A 160 -10.95 3.88 13.49
N ALA A 161 -11.60 4.65 14.34
CA ALA A 161 -12.92 4.30 14.87
C ALA A 161 -13.98 4.20 13.77
N ALA A 162 -13.91 5.04 12.74
CA ALA A 162 -14.84 5.02 11.60
C ALA A 162 -14.66 3.79 10.70
N ILE A 163 -13.42 3.33 10.49
CA ILE A 163 -13.14 2.15 9.64
C ILE A 163 -13.14 0.83 10.41
N LEU A 164 -12.99 0.85 11.75
CA LEU A 164 -12.95 -0.34 12.58
C LEU A 164 -14.15 -1.29 12.39
N PRO A 165 -15.41 -0.83 12.21
CA PRO A 165 -16.54 -1.71 11.94
C PRO A 165 -16.34 -2.60 10.70
N MET A 166 -15.51 -2.20 9.75
CA MET A 166 -15.24 -2.99 8.54
C MET A 166 -14.49 -4.30 8.87
N ALA A 167 -13.76 -4.37 9.99
CA ALA A 167 -13.11 -5.60 10.46
C ALA A 167 -14.11 -6.69 10.85
N PHE A 168 -15.33 -6.32 11.24
CA PHE A 168 -16.36 -7.23 11.71
C PHE A 168 -17.37 -7.63 10.62
N VAL A 169 -17.18 -7.18 9.39
CA VAL A 169 -18.03 -7.56 8.27
C VAL A 169 -17.88 -9.06 7.99
N SER A 170 -19.00 -9.79 8.05
CA SER A 170 -19.07 -11.23 7.78
C SER A 170 -19.55 -11.52 6.36
N GLY A 171 -19.48 -12.81 5.94
CA GLY A 171 -19.92 -13.25 4.63
C GLY A 171 -18.88 -13.07 3.54
N MET A 172 -19.32 -13.04 2.28
CA MET A 172 -18.41 -12.96 1.11
C MET A 172 -17.56 -11.68 1.05
N MET A 173 -18.02 -10.58 1.65
CA MET A 173 -17.30 -9.31 1.70
C MET A 173 -16.29 -9.22 2.85
N GLY A 174 -16.39 -10.08 3.87
CA GLY A 174 -15.49 -10.10 5.02
C GLY A 174 -14.01 -10.14 4.64
N PRO A 175 -13.55 -11.09 3.83
CA PRO A 175 -12.14 -11.17 3.40
C PRO A 175 -11.64 -9.96 2.63
N TYR A 176 -12.55 -9.15 2.06
CA TYR A 176 -12.22 -7.93 1.30
C TYR A 176 -12.13 -6.69 2.20
N MET A 177 -12.94 -6.64 3.24
CA MET A 177 -13.06 -5.47 4.12
C MET A 177 -12.17 -5.56 5.36
N SER A 178 -11.97 -6.76 5.89
CA SER A 178 -11.19 -7.02 7.10
C SER A 178 -9.73 -6.51 7.06
N PRO A 179 -8.99 -6.53 5.94
CA PRO A 179 -7.63 -6.01 5.90
C PRO A 179 -7.52 -4.49 5.95
N MET A 180 -8.62 -3.74 5.73
CA MET A 180 -8.57 -2.27 5.66
C MET A 180 -8.31 -1.58 7.01
N PRO A 181 -8.93 -1.99 8.13
CA PRO A 181 -8.73 -1.35 9.44
C PRO A 181 -7.52 -1.87 10.23
N ILE A 182 -6.81 -2.86 9.71
CA ILE A 182 -5.64 -3.49 10.33
C ILE A 182 -4.35 -2.95 9.71
#